data_8e98d9b4deefbb2777f5ca658b9ef9cf
#
_entry.id   8e98d9b4deefbb2777f5ca658b9ef9cf
#
_cell.length_a   1.000
_cell.length_b   1.000
_cell.length_c   1.000
_cell.angle_alpha   90.00
_cell.angle_beta   90.00
_cell.angle_gamma   90.00
#
_symmetry.space_group_name_H-M   'P 1'
#
loop_
_entity.id
_entity.type
_entity.pdbx_description
1 polymer ?
#
loop_
_entity_poly.entity_id
_entity_poly.type
_entity_poly.pdbx_seq_one_letter_code
_entity_poly.pdbx_strand_id
1 'polypeptide(L)'
;MGVLEFDAKYEDIGFHGDIMTPFTMDDFAKAGFEFEDTIKVSFLDKSLIVPYVPSYRCTHSGGNVLVGNKMFKTIPLIAFHSNFVKKQRIAVFLENEDRDIDILVAKGIKFPIRFRLELAEKKGYHEEFMVYNLIRTNNREDYSDLSDEEYCNFRTVKGGRFKEGILYRSSSPIDPFMKRDKYADECLKKYGVKTIINLNNNLDDTKKFPNYNDTYYSKQKILFLNTNADVTSYNFGKCVLRAMHFINENEGPYLIHCMEGQDRTGAVCAIFESLLGASKNELIEDFMKTYENFYKVKKGSDQYYKIVKGEMQDDIASIRGFSYNTLDILKHPTSFLQFLDITNEDMNTFIAKMRGQ
;
A
#
# COMPACT_ATOMS: atom_id res chain seq x y z
N MET A 1 -2.54 31.78 -18.58
CA MET A 1 -2.30 30.45 -17.99
C MET A 1 -2.14 29.47 -19.14
N GLY A 2 -1.09 28.71 -19.12
CA GLY A 2 -0.79 27.74 -20.18
C GLY A 2 -1.72 26.55 -20.14
N VAL A 3 -1.94 25.97 -21.31
CA VAL A 3 -2.61 24.68 -21.50
C VAL A 3 -1.56 23.73 -22.02
N LEU A 4 -1.48 22.52 -21.46
CA LEU A 4 -0.63 21.45 -21.97
C LEU A 4 -1.50 20.38 -22.61
N GLU A 5 -1.15 19.98 -23.83
CA GLU A 5 -1.88 18.95 -24.57
C GLU A 5 -0.92 17.93 -25.14
N PHE A 6 -1.31 16.66 -25.12
CA PHE A 6 -0.52 15.58 -25.70
C PHE A 6 -1.40 14.40 -26.09
N ASP A 7 -0.86 13.58 -26.98
CA ASP A 7 -1.47 12.32 -27.37
C ASP A 7 -0.74 11.17 -26.70
N ALA A 8 -1.38 10.54 -25.73
CA ALA A 8 -0.83 9.35 -25.06
C ALA A 8 -0.97 8.12 -25.96
N LYS A 9 0.12 7.40 -26.15
CA LYS A 9 0.16 6.13 -26.83
C LYS A 9 0.12 4.98 -25.83
N TYR A 10 -0.13 3.78 -26.32
CA TYR A 10 -0.15 2.59 -25.45
C TYR A 10 1.18 2.37 -24.70
N GLU A 11 2.30 2.63 -25.38
CA GLU A 11 3.65 2.54 -24.80
C GLU A 11 3.97 3.58 -23.70
N ASP A 12 3.17 4.64 -23.60
CA ASP A 12 3.33 5.67 -22.55
C ASP A 12 2.73 5.23 -21.20
N ILE A 13 2.20 4.01 -21.12
CA ILE A 13 1.55 3.49 -19.93
C ILE A 13 2.57 2.73 -19.09
N GLY A 14 2.73 3.20 -17.85
CA GLY A 14 3.60 2.58 -16.88
C GLY A 14 3.06 1.25 -16.34
N PHE A 15 3.92 0.55 -15.61
CA PHE A 15 3.63 -0.78 -15.03
C PHE A 15 2.38 -0.76 -14.11
N HIS A 16 2.11 0.36 -13.46
CA HIS A 16 0.96 0.52 -12.55
C HIS A 16 -0.29 1.12 -13.22
N GLY A 17 -0.30 1.23 -14.56
CA GLY A 17 -1.41 1.84 -15.29
C GLY A 17 -1.36 3.37 -15.32
N ASP A 18 -0.32 3.99 -14.76
CA ASP A 18 -0.06 5.41 -14.86
C ASP A 18 0.34 5.80 -16.30
N ILE A 19 -0.09 6.99 -16.72
CA ILE A 19 0.28 7.53 -18.03
C ILE A 19 1.44 8.50 -17.85
N MET A 20 2.52 8.27 -18.58
CA MET A 20 3.65 9.19 -18.64
C MET A 20 3.35 10.33 -19.63
N THR A 21 3.31 11.56 -19.13
CA THR A 21 3.20 12.73 -20.01
C THR A 21 4.54 12.99 -20.69
N PRO A 22 4.58 13.64 -21.88
CA PRO A 22 5.83 14.01 -22.52
C PRO A 22 6.49 15.25 -21.86
N PHE A 23 5.88 15.83 -20.85
CA PHE A 23 6.27 17.09 -20.24
C PHE A 23 7.20 16.89 -19.05
N THR A 24 8.16 17.79 -18.92
CA THR A 24 9.05 17.91 -17.76
C THR A 24 8.44 18.83 -16.70
N MET A 25 9.05 18.86 -15.51
CA MET A 25 8.69 19.82 -14.46
C MET A 25 8.85 21.27 -14.92
N ASP A 26 9.85 21.55 -15.77
CA ASP A 26 10.07 22.89 -16.32
C ASP A 26 8.96 23.30 -17.29
N ASP A 27 8.42 22.36 -18.05
CA ASP A 27 7.27 22.63 -18.94
C ASP A 27 6.01 22.96 -18.14
N PHE A 28 5.80 22.26 -17.03
CA PHE A 28 4.73 22.58 -16.08
C PHE A 28 4.90 23.96 -15.46
N ALA A 29 6.11 24.28 -15.00
CA ALA A 29 6.42 25.60 -14.44
C ALA A 29 6.20 26.72 -15.48
N LYS A 30 6.64 26.54 -16.73
CA LYS A 30 6.41 27.49 -17.83
C LYS A 30 4.93 27.66 -18.15
N ALA A 31 4.13 26.61 -18.03
CA ALA A 31 2.68 26.68 -18.18
C ALA A 31 1.99 27.34 -16.97
N GLY A 32 2.73 27.62 -15.90
CA GLY A 32 2.25 28.27 -14.69
C GLY A 32 1.64 27.32 -13.68
N PHE A 33 1.95 26.02 -13.77
CA PHE A 33 1.52 25.01 -12.78
C PHE A 33 2.57 24.87 -11.67
N GLU A 34 2.10 24.82 -10.43
CA GLU A 34 2.92 24.67 -9.24
C GLU A 34 2.37 23.51 -8.39
N PHE A 35 3.23 22.92 -7.55
CA PHE A 35 2.74 21.94 -6.58
C PHE A 35 1.64 22.54 -5.69
N GLU A 36 0.70 21.68 -5.33
CA GLU A 36 -0.53 21.98 -4.59
C GLU A 36 -1.63 22.63 -5.43
N ASP A 37 -1.37 22.97 -6.71
CA ASP A 37 -2.43 23.35 -7.64
C ASP A 37 -3.35 22.13 -7.91
N THR A 38 -4.61 22.41 -8.24
CA THR A 38 -5.46 21.41 -8.88
C THR A 38 -5.49 21.63 -10.39
N ILE A 39 -5.37 20.52 -11.12
CA ILE A 39 -5.30 20.49 -12.59
C ILE A 39 -6.53 19.77 -13.12
N LYS A 40 -7.23 20.39 -14.05
CA LYS A 40 -8.27 19.73 -14.82
C LYS A 40 -7.62 18.93 -15.94
N VAL A 41 -7.82 17.62 -15.90
CA VAL A 41 -7.39 16.68 -16.92
C VAL A 41 -8.59 16.27 -17.75
N SER A 42 -8.59 16.60 -19.04
CA SER A 42 -9.66 16.22 -19.98
C SER A 42 -9.14 15.21 -20.99
N PHE A 43 -9.91 14.15 -21.22
CA PHE A 43 -9.59 13.08 -22.18
C PHE A 43 -10.87 12.35 -22.59
N LEU A 44 -10.94 11.91 -23.83
CA LEU A 44 -12.16 11.35 -24.42
C LEU A 44 -13.35 12.33 -24.22
N ASP A 45 -14.43 11.84 -23.63
CA ASP A 45 -15.64 12.60 -23.24
C ASP A 45 -15.67 12.97 -21.75
N LYS A 46 -14.53 12.88 -21.04
CA LYS A 46 -14.44 13.02 -19.59
C LYS A 46 -13.45 14.09 -19.15
N SER A 47 -13.64 14.55 -17.92
CA SER A 47 -12.66 15.38 -17.23
C SER A 47 -12.60 15.03 -15.75
N LEU A 48 -11.40 15.17 -15.18
CA LEU A 48 -11.10 14.97 -13.76
C LEU A 48 -10.37 16.20 -13.24
N ILE A 49 -10.59 16.53 -11.97
CA ILE A 49 -9.73 17.49 -11.26
C ILE A 49 -8.78 16.66 -10.39
N VAL A 50 -7.49 16.87 -10.58
CA VAL A 50 -6.44 16.11 -9.88
C VAL A 50 -5.44 17.06 -9.23
N PRO A 51 -4.89 16.75 -8.06
CA PRO A 51 -3.82 17.53 -7.45
C PRO A 51 -2.50 17.33 -8.20
N TYR A 52 -1.71 18.39 -8.31
CA TYR A 52 -0.33 18.31 -8.75
C TYR A 52 0.61 18.30 -7.54
N VAL A 53 1.33 17.22 -7.35
CA VAL A 53 2.12 16.97 -6.13
C VAL A 53 3.51 16.40 -6.44
N PRO A 54 4.49 16.52 -5.51
CA PRO A 54 5.84 15.99 -5.72
C PRO A 54 5.96 14.47 -5.50
N SER A 55 4.96 13.82 -4.91
CA SER A 55 4.98 12.40 -4.61
C SER A 55 3.56 11.86 -4.43
N TYR A 56 3.34 10.60 -4.78
CA TYR A 56 2.11 9.86 -4.48
C TYR A 56 1.72 9.89 -2.99
N ARG A 57 2.70 10.04 -2.12
CA ARG A 57 2.50 10.10 -0.66
C ARG A 57 1.85 11.39 -0.18
N CYS A 58 1.79 12.40 -1.03
CA CYS A 58 1.14 13.66 -0.72
C CYS A 58 -0.37 13.66 -0.97
N THR A 59 -0.95 12.49 -1.22
CA THR A 59 -2.38 12.31 -1.44
C THR A 59 -2.92 11.15 -0.62
N HIS A 60 -4.22 11.19 -0.32
CA HIS A 60 -4.90 10.02 0.24
C HIS A 60 -4.95 8.88 -0.78
N SER A 61 -5.11 7.67 -0.30
CA SER A 61 -5.13 6.46 -1.12
C SER A 61 -6.30 6.42 -2.09
N GLY A 62 -6.04 5.95 -3.31
CA GLY A 62 -7.07 5.76 -4.34
C GLY A 62 -7.54 7.02 -5.04
N GLY A 63 -6.93 8.17 -4.76
CA GLY A 63 -7.16 9.43 -5.49
C GLY A 63 -6.42 9.48 -6.82
N ASN A 64 -7.02 10.13 -7.82
CA ASN A 64 -6.30 10.49 -9.04
C ASN A 64 -5.29 11.58 -8.72
N VAL A 65 -4.10 11.53 -9.34
CA VAL A 65 -3.02 12.46 -9.02
C VAL A 65 -2.11 12.71 -10.21
N LEU A 66 -1.51 13.87 -10.25
CA LEU A 66 -0.45 14.25 -11.16
C LEU A 66 0.83 14.41 -10.35
N VAL A 67 1.86 13.61 -10.64
CA VAL A 67 3.08 13.58 -9.84
C VAL A 67 4.25 14.17 -10.61
N GLY A 68 4.82 15.26 -10.09
CA GLY A 68 6.07 15.86 -10.57
C GLY A 68 7.21 15.52 -9.62
N ASN A 69 8.18 14.72 -10.06
CA ASN A 69 9.33 14.35 -9.25
C ASN A 69 10.61 14.40 -10.08
N LYS A 70 11.71 14.86 -9.48
CA LYS A 70 13.04 14.88 -10.12
C LYS A 70 13.54 13.50 -10.54
N MET A 71 13.02 12.43 -9.94
CA MET A 71 13.31 11.06 -10.34
C MET A 71 12.72 10.67 -11.69
N PHE A 72 11.64 11.30 -12.11
CA PHE A 72 11.00 11.03 -13.39
C PHE A 72 11.59 11.94 -14.47
N LYS A 73 11.87 11.38 -15.64
CA LYS A 73 12.25 12.19 -16.81
C LYS A 73 11.07 13.03 -17.32
N THR A 74 9.87 12.49 -17.17
CA THR A 74 8.59 13.11 -17.49
C THR A 74 7.64 13.01 -16.30
N ILE A 75 6.55 13.74 -16.30
CA ILE A 75 5.57 13.74 -15.23
C ILE A 75 4.55 12.62 -15.48
N PRO A 76 4.41 11.63 -14.61
CA PRO A 76 3.36 10.62 -14.75
C PRO A 76 1.99 11.21 -14.40
N LEU A 77 0.98 10.88 -15.19
CA LEU A 77 -0.41 11.16 -14.91
C LEU A 77 -1.11 9.88 -14.47
N ILE A 78 -1.54 9.83 -13.22
CA ILE A 78 -2.35 8.73 -12.71
C ILE A 78 -3.81 9.11 -12.76
N ALA A 79 -4.42 9.04 -13.92
CA ALA A 79 -5.82 9.39 -14.12
C ALA A 79 -6.80 8.22 -13.94
N PHE A 80 -6.31 6.98 -13.81
CA PHE A 80 -7.17 5.81 -13.97
C PHE A 80 -7.57 5.09 -12.67
N HIS A 81 -7.00 5.46 -11.53
CA HIS A 81 -7.07 4.60 -10.35
C HIS A 81 -8.42 4.52 -9.63
N SER A 82 -9.38 5.42 -9.82
CA SER A 82 -10.53 5.34 -8.92
C SER A 82 -11.91 5.22 -9.53
N ASN A 83 -12.23 5.88 -10.63
CA ASN A 83 -13.63 5.98 -11.06
C ASN A 83 -13.96 5.32 -12.40
N PHE A 84 -12.98 5.10 -13.25
CA PHE A 84 -13.22 4.54 -14.57
C PHE A 84 -13.45 3.03 -14.54
N VAL A 85 -12.83 2.35 -13.59
CA VAL A 85 -12.77 0.89 -13.50
C VAL A 85 -13.70 0.32 -12.41
N LYS A 86 -14.12 1.11 -11.42
CA LYS A 86 -14.88 0.63 -10.24
C LYS A 86 -16.14 -0.19 -10.57
N LYS A 87 -16.86 0.13 -11.64
CA LYS A 87 -18.08 -0.63 -12.01
C LYS A 87 -17.81 -1.95 -12.73
N GLN A 88 -16.56 -2.22 -13.10
CA GLN A 88 -16.23 -3.35 -13.97
C GLN A 88 -15.15 -4.28 -13.41
N ARG A 89 -14.53 -3.92 -12.30
CA ARG A 89 -13.54 -4.75 -11.61
C ARG A 89 -14.07 -6.15 -11.26
N ILE A 90 -15.32 -6.26 -10.88
CA ILE A 90 -15.92 -7.56 -10.47
C ILE A 90 -15.90 -8.61 -11.60
N ALA A 91 -15.98 -8.19 -12.86
CA ALA A 91 -16.03 -9.12 -14.00
C ALA A 91 -14.64 -9.49 -14.55
N VAL A 92 -13.60 -8.73 -14.24
CA VAL A 92 -12.24 -8.90 -14.77
C VAL A 92 -11.31 -9.60 -13.78
N PHE A 93 -11.70 -9.72 -12.54
CA PHE A 93 -10.95 -10.37 -11.45
C PHE A 93 -10.63 -11.85 -11.70
N LEU A 94 -11.21 -12.46 -12.69
CA LEU A 94 -11.15 -13.92 -12.84
C LEU A 94 -10.01 -14.43 -13.74
N GLU A 95 -9.31 -13.60 -14.50
CA GLU A 95 -8.43 -14.19 -15.51
C GLU A 95 -7.00 -13.68 -15.68
N ASN A 96 -6.59 -12.44 -15.32
CA ASN A 96 -5.19 -12.03 -15.56
C ASN A 96 -4.73 -10.80 -14.76
N GLU A 97 -3.40 -10.66 -14.61
CA GLU A 97 -2.64 -9.53 -14.06
C GLU A 97 -2.68 -8.27 -14.96
N ASP A 98 -3.75 -8.07 -15.71
CA ASP A 98 -3.83 -7.02 -16.72
C ASP A 98 -3.90 -5.64 -16.07
N ARG A 99 -3.09 -4.74 -16.59
CA ARG A 99 -3.11 -3.32 -16.24
C ARG A 99 -4.50 -2.73 -16.55
N ASP A 100 -4.94 -1.77 -15.76
CA ASP A 100 -6.25 -1.10 -15.95
C ASP A 100 -6.48 -0.63 -17.40
N ILE A 101 -5.41 -0.33 -18.12
CA ILE A 101 -5.43 0.10 -19.50
C ILE A 101 -5.76 -1.03 -20.48
N ASP A 102 -5.32 -2.24 -20.19
CA ASP A 102 -5.59 -3.41 -21.06
C ASP A 102 -7.11 -3.69 -21.04
N ILE A 103 -7.77 -3.36 -19.93
CA ILE A 103 -9.23 -3.38 -19.82
C ILE A 103 -9.87 -2.32 -20.73
N LEU A 104 -9.30 -1.12 -20.81
CA LEU A 104 -9.81 -0.07 -21.70
C LEU A 104 -9.64 -0.46 -23.15
N VAL A 105 -8.51 -1.06 -23.51
CA VAL A 105 -8.27 -1.61 -24.87
C VAL A 105 -9.25 -2.72 -25.20
N ALA A 106 -9.47 -3.66 -24.29
CA ALA A 106 -10.45 -4.73 -24.45
C ALA A 106 -11.89 -4.21 -24.66
N LYS A 107 -12.18 -2.97 -24.21
CA LYS A 107 -13.46 -2.27 -24.44
C LYS A 107 -13.51 -1.44 -25.73
N GLY A 108 -12.51 -1.58 -26.59
CA GLY A 108 -12.47 -0.90 -27.87
C GLY A 108 -12.00 0.56 -27.83
N ILE A 109 -11.42 1.03 -26.73
CA ILE A 109 -10.77 2.32 -26.67
C ILE A 109 -9.49 2.26 -27.52
N LYS A 110 -9.40 3.17 -28.49
CA LYS A 110 -8.27 3.23 -29.42
C LYS A 110 -7.27 4.26 -28.98
N PHE A 111 -5.99 3.94 -29.09
CA PHE A 111 -4.88 4.89 -28.96
C PHE A 111 -4.52 5.51 -30.33
N PRO A 112 -3.94 6.73 -30.34
CA PRO A 112 -3.61 7.55 -29.18
C PRO A 112 -4.85 8.20 -28.53
N ILE A 113 -4.75 8.50 -27.24
CA ILE A 113 -5.76 9.25 -26.49
C ILE A 113 -5.27 10.68 -26.27
N ARG A 114 -6.04 11.68 -26.72
CA ARG A 114 -5.75 13.10 -26.49
C ARG A 114 -6.03 13.48 -25.05
N PHE A 115 -5.02 14.03 -24.37
CA PHE A 115 -5.12 14.64 -23.05
C PHE A 115 -4.94 16.14 -23.14
N ARG A 116 -5.69 16.86 -22.29
CA ARG A 116 -5.58 18.30 -22.10
C ARG A 116 -5.53 18.60 -20.62
N LEU A 117 -4.49 19.34 -20.20
CA LEU A 117 -4.23 19.75 -18.83
C LEU A 117 -4.41 21.26 -18.72
N GLU A 118 -5.28 21.69 -17.81
CA GLU A 118 -5.59 23.10 -17.54
C GLU A 118 -5.56 23.34 -16.03
N LEU A 119 -5.11 24.51 -15.61
CA LEU A 119 -5.23 24.90 -14.21
C LEU A 119 -6.72 24.98 -13.83
N ALA A 120 -7.12 24.20 -12.84
CA ALA A 120 -8.45 24.31 -12.24
C ALA A 120 -8.45 25.36 -11.14
N GLU A 121 -7.52 25.27 -10.17
CA GLU A 121 -7.41 26.22 -9.08
C GLU A 121 -5.98 26.30 -8.57
N LYS A 122 -5.48 27.53 -8.33
CA LYS A 122 -4.19 27.77 -7.66
C LYS A 122 -4.28 27.36 -6.20
N LYS A 123 -3.31 26.54 -5.76
CA LYS A 123 -3.27 26.04 -4.38
C LYS A 123 -4.56 25.33 -3.94
N GLY A 124 -5.38 24.86 -4.90
CA GLY A 124 -6.65 24.19 -4.60
C GLY A 124 -6.53 22.87 -3.84
N TYR A 125 -5.30 22.37 -3.67
CA TYR A 125 -5.00 21.15 -2.88
C TYR A 125 -4.14 21.45 -1.62
N HIS A 126 -3.95 22.72 -1.28
CA HIS A 126 -3.02 23.11 -0.20
C HIS A 126 -3.37 22.49 1.16
N GLU A 127 -4.62 22.53 1.57
CA GLU A 127 -5.05 22.03 2.88
C GLU A 127 -4.84 20.52 3.01
N GLU A 128 -5.24 19.75 2.01
CA GLU A 128 -5.03 18.31 1.95
C GLU A 128 -3.54 17.97 1.84
N PHE A 129 -2.79 18.74 1.04
CA PHE A 129 -1.35 18.59 0.92
C PHE A 129 -0.65 18.72 2.28
N MET A 130 -1.06 19.68 3.11
CA MET A 130 -0.49 19.85 4.46
C MET A 130 -0.77 18.65 5.39
N VAL A 131 -1.84 17.90 5.12
CA VAL A 131 -2.15 16.66 5.86
C VAL A 131 -1.27 15.49 5.40
N TYR A 132 -1.13 15.32 4.08
CA TYR A 132 -0.50 14.14 3.46
C TYR A 132 0.94 14.35 3.02
N ASN A 133 1.52 15.55 3.16
CA ASN A 133 2.94 15.78 2.92
C ASN A 133 3.78 15.18 4.07
N LEU A 134 3.73 13.87 4.16
CA LEU A 134 4.36 13.08 5.21
C LEU A 134 5.84 12.88 4.90
N ILE A 135 6.70 13.57 5.64
CA ILE A 135 8.14 13.49 5.47
C ILE A 135 8.70 12.34 6.31
N ARG A 136 9.46 11.49 5.68
CA ARG A 136 10.21 10.41 6.30
C ARG A 136 11.67 10.51 5.91
N THR A 137 12.56 10.28 6.85
CA THR A 137 14.00 10.11 6.59
C THR A 137 14.44 8.68 6.86
N ASN A 138 15.63 8.33 6.37
CA ASN A 138 16.27 7.04 6.65
C ASN A 138 17.43 7.21 7.66
N ASN A 139 17.50 8.36 8.34
CA ASN A 139 18.50 8.62 9.36
C ASN A 139 17.94 8.26 10.74
N ARG A 140 18.60 7.35 11.48
CA ARG A 140 18.17 6.91 12.81
C ARG A 140 18.13 8.06 13.83
N GLU A 141 19.02 9.04 13.69
CA GLU A 141 19.10 10.18 14.61
C GLU A 141 17.86 11.05 14.59
N ASP A 142 17.18 11.15 13.43
CA ASP A 142 15.93 11.89 13.31
C ASP A 142 14.78 11.23 14.10
N TYR A 143 14.97 10.01 14.59
CA TYR A 143 14.04 9.21 15.37
C TYR A 143 14.62 8.79 16.73
N SER A 144 15.45 9.63 17.32
CA SER A 144 16.12 9.36 18.61
C SER A 144 15.17 9.16 19.77
N ASP A 145 13.94 9.65 19.64
CA ASP A 145 12.82 9.50 20.58
C ASP A 145 12.10 8.13 20.48
N LEU A 146 12.36 7.36 19.44
CA LEU A 146 11.76 6.04 19.25
C LEU A 146 12.70 4.92 19.69
N SER A 147 12.14 3.83 20.19
CA SER A 147 12.86 2.56 20.33
C SER A 147 13.26 2.00 18.97
N ASP A 148 14.15 1.00 18.96
CA ASP A 148 14.56 0.33 17.73
C ASP A 148 13.39 -0.44 17.09
N GLU A 149 12.53 -1.01 17.92
CA GLU A 149 11.27 -1.64 17.47
C GLU A 149 10.36 -0.64 16.76
N GLU A 150 10.12 0.51 17.34
CA GLU A 150 9.30 1.55 16.72
C GLU A 150 9.95 2.10 15.45
N TYR A 151 11.27 2.32 15.47
CA TYR A 151 12.00 2.79 14.31
C TYR A 151 11.87 1.84 13.12
N CYS A 152 11.99 0.54 13.31
CA CYS A 152 11.78 -0.45 12.25
C CYS A 152 10.34 -0.90 12.09
N ASN A 153 9.39 -0.21 12.73
CA ASN A 153 7.96 -0.51 12.68
C ASN A 153 7.61 -1.94 13.14
N PHE A 154 8.48 -2.51 13.99
CA PHE A 154 8.29 -3.85 14.54
C PHE A 154 7.32 -3.81 15.72
N ARG A 155 6.30 -4.64 15.68
CA ARG A 155 5.33 -4.79 16.76
C ARG A 155 4.55 -6.08 16.67
N THR A 156 3.98 -6.51 17.80
CA THR A 156 3.00 -7.58 17.81
C THR A 156 1.66 -7.11 17.22
N VAL A 157 0.99 -7.96 16.47
CA VAL A 157 -0.39 -7.76 16.03
C VAL A 157 -1.31 -8.04 17.21
N LYS A 158 -2.19 -7.09 17.54
CA LYS A 158 -3.00 -7.13 18.78
C LYS A 158 -4.51 -7.07 18.56
N GLY A 159 -4.96 -6.73 17.34
CA GLY A 159 -6.39 -6.55 17.06
C GLY A 159 -7.19 -7.85 17.28
N GLY A 160 -8.36 -7.74 17.91
CA GLY A 160 -9.21 -8.88 18.17
C GLY A 160 -8.67 -9.83 19.25
N ARG A 161 -8.72 -11.14 18.98
CA ARG A 161 -8.36 -12.18 19.96
C ARG A 161 -6.98 -12.79 19.70
N PHE A 162 -6.04 -12.03 19.18
CA PHE A 162 -4.66 -12.48 19.04
C PHE A 162 -4.01 -12.71 20.40
N LYS A 163 -3.27 -13.83 20.51
CA LYS A 163 -2.34 -13.99 21.62
C LYS A 163 -1.15 -13.06 21.43
N GLU A 164 -0.81 -12.31 22.45
CA GLU A 164 0.34 -11.41 22.40
C GLU A 164 1.63 -12.18 22.09
N GLY A 165 2.46 -11.65 21.19
CA GLY A 165 3.74 -12.26 20.83
C GLY A 165 3.65 -13.47 19.88
N ILE A 166 2.48 -13.80 19.34
CA ILE A 166 2.36 -14.89 18.38
C ILE A 166 2.62 -14.45 16.95
N LEU A 167 2.13 -13.27 16.56
CA LEU A 167 2.31 -12.68 15.25
C LEU A 167 2.87 -11.26 15.38
N TYR A 168 3.93 -11.00 14.63
CA TYR A 168 4.58 -9.70 14.52
C TYR A 168 4.45 -9.13 13.10
N ARG A 169 4.61 -7.81 12.99
CA ARG A 169 4.76 -7.10 11.72
C ARG A 169 5.89 -6.09 11.81
N SER A 170 6.57 -5.81 10.68
CA SER A 170 7.67 -4.84 10.63
C SER A 170 7.91 -4.28 9.21
N SER A 171 8.83 -3.31 9.10
CA SER A 171 9.53 -3.04 7.84
C SER A 171 10.40 -4.24 7.44
N SER A 172 10.95 -4.22 6.22
CA SER A 172 11.81 -5.31 5.76
C SER A 172 13.02 -5.53 6.67
N PRO A 173 13.22 -6.76 7.20
CA PRO A 173 14.41 -7.09 7.99
C PRO A 173 15.63 -7.45 7.13
N ILE A 174 15.55 -7.28 5.81
CA ILE A 174 16.62 -7.68 4.90
C ILE A 174 16.93 -6.65 3.81
N ASP A 175 15.96 -5.81 3.41
CA ASP A 175 16.17 -4.80 2.37
C ASP A 175 16.79 -3.53 2.98
N PRO A 176 18.04 -3.16 2.60
CA PRO A 176 18.75 -2.04 3.20
C PRO A 176 18.28 -0.67 2.71
N PHE A 177 17.36 -0.61 1.75
CA PHE A 177 16.92 0.64 1.12
C PHE A 177 16.48 1.70 2.14
N MET A 178 15.78 1.25 3.20
CA MET A 178 15.27 2.15 4.24
C MET A 178 16.19 2.29 5.46
N LYS A 179 17.33 1.62 5.47
CA LYS A 179 18.27 1.58 6.59
C LYS A 179 17.65 1.16 7.94
N ARG A 180 16.60 0.32 7.88
CA ARG A 180 15.86 -0.20 9.04
C ARG A 180 16.02 -1.71 9.19
N ASP A 181 16.58 -2.35 8.18
CA ASP A 181 16.77 -3.79 8.03
C ASP A 181 17.47 -4.43 9.22
N LYS A 182 18.63 -3.88 9.64
CA LYS A 182 19.40 -4.39 10.77
C LYS A 182 18.63 -4.34 12.10
N TYR A 183 17.84 -3.28 12.32
CA TYR A 183 17.02 -3.16 13.53
C TYR A 183 15.87 -4.17 13.52
N ALA A 184 15.24 -4.38 12.37
CA ALA A 184 14.20 -5.38 12.22
C ALA A 184 14.76 -6.81 12.37
N ASP A 185 15.94 -7.13 11.82
CA ASP A 185 16.58 -8.44 11.98
C ASP A 185 16.97 -8.73 13.45
N GLU A 186 17.48 -7.73 14.17
CA GLU A 186 17.75 -7.87 15.62
C GLU A 186 16.46 -8.07 16.42
N CYS A 187 15.35 -7.43 16.04
CA CYS A 187 14.05 -7.71 16.64
C CYS A 187 13.61 -9.16 16.38
N LEU A 188 13.76 -9.68 15.16
CA LEU A 188 13.47 -11.09 14.86
C LEU A 188 14.20 -12.02 15.81
N LYS A 189 15.48 -11.78 16.02
CA LYS A 189 16.33 -12.57 16.91
C LYS A 189 15.89 -12.42 18.37
N LYS A 190 15.65 -11.19 18.83
CA LYS A 190 15.21 -10.88 20.19
C LYS A 190 13.91 -11.59 20.57
N TYR A 191 12.94 -11.61 19.65
CA TYR A 191 11.62 -12.20 19.88
C TYR A 191 11.50 -13.64 19.39
N GLY A 192 12.59 -14.24 18.92
CA GLY A 192 12.66 -15.64 18.52
C GLY A 192 11.75 -16.01 17.35
N VAL A 193 11.55 -15.10 16.39
CA VAL A 193 10.71 -15.35 15.22
C VAL A 193 11.24 -16.53 14.42
N LYS A 194 10.39 -17.51 14.11
CA LYS A 194 10.76 -18.75 13.41
C LYS A 194 10.23 -18.83 11.99
N THR A 195 9.11 -18.16 11.71
CA THR A 195 8.41 -18.26 10.44
C THR A 195 8.08 -16.86 9.92
N ILE A 196 8.43 -16.60 8.66
CA ILE A 196 8.37 -15.26 8.05
C ILE A 196 7.55 -15.31 6.76
N ILE A 197 6.66 -14.36 6.59
CA ILE A 197 5.94 -14.10 5.36
C ILE A 197 6.48 -12.81 4.73
N ASN A 198 7.23 -12.93 3.64
CA ASN A 198 7.78 -11.82 2.88
C ASN A 198 6.84 -11.47 1.73
N LEU A 199 6.18 -10.31 1.83
CA LEU A 199 5.27 -9.80 0.81
C LEU A 199 5.97 -8.92 -0.25
N ASN A 200 7.28 -8.64 -0.08
CA ASN A 200 7.99 -7.63 -0.85
C ASN A 200 8.83 -8.19 -2.00
N ASN A 201 9.54 -9.28 -1.77
CA ASN A 201 10.57 -9.78 -2.67
C ASN A 201 10.35 -11.26 -2.98
N ASN A 202 10.93 -11.73 -4.07
CA ASN A 202 11.17 -13.15 -4.30
C ASN A 202 12.50 -13.60 -3.66
N LEU A 203 12.74 -14.89 -3.63
CA LEU A 203 13.95 -15.46 -3.04
C LEU A 203 15.23 -15.00 -3.74
N ASP A 204 15.22 -14.97 -5.07
CA ASP A 204 16.43 -14.68 -5.87
C ASP A 204 16.87 -13.22 -5.69
N ASP A 205 15.92 -12.29 -5.62
CA ASP A 205 16.21 -10.88 -5.33
C ASP A 205 16.66 -10.68 -3.89
N THR A 206 16.04 -11.39 -2.95
CA THR A 206 16.41 -11.30 -1.53
C THR A 206 17.84 -11.78 -1.28
N LYS A 207 18.28 -12.84 -1.96
CA LYS A 207 19.67 -13.34 -1.85
C LYS A 207 20.74 -12.39 -2.38
N LYS A 208 20.37 -11.41 -3.17
CA LYS A 208 21.29 -10.39 -3.69
C LYS A 208 21.60 -9.28 -2.68
N PHE A 209 20.82 -9.17 -1.61
CA PHE A 209 21.07 -8.16 -0.59
C PHE A 209 22.39 -8.43 0.15
N PRO A 210 23.16 -7.36 0.45
CA PRO A 210 24.39 -7.49 1.24
C PRO A 210 24.13 -8.21 2.57
N ASN A 211 25.05 -9.08 2.96
CA ASN A 211 25.00 -9.80 4.23
C ASN A 211 23.78 -10.75 4.42
N TYR A 212 23.06 -11.10 3.36
CA TYR A 212 21.90 -12.00 3.47
C TYR A 212 22.21 -13.22 4.34
N ASN A 213 23.32 -13.92 4.06
CA ASN A 213 23.68 -15.16 4.75
C ASN A 213 24.03 -14.98 6.25
N ASP A 214 24.35 -13.76 6.67
CA ASP A 214 24.76 -13.44 8.03
C ASP A 214 23.59 -13.03 8.93
N THR A 215 22.44 -12.76 8.33
CA THR A 215 21.24 -12.31 9.05
C THR A 215 20.57 -13.46 9.84
N TYR A 216 19.86 -13.11 10.92
CA TYR A 216 18.96 -14.04 11.58
C TYR A 216 17.81 -14.44 10.65
N TYR A 217 17.32 -13.47 9.85
CA TYR A 217 16.27 -13.65 8.86
C TYR A 217 16.51 -14.85 7.94
N SER A 218 17.69 -14.95 7.33
CA SER A 218 18.00 -15.99 6.33
C SER A 218 18.00 -17.42 6.88
N LYS A 219 18.05 -17.57 8.21
CA LYS A 219 18.06 -18.87 8.91
C LYS A 219 16.67 -19.36 9.27
N GLN A 220 15.65 -18.55 9.01
CA GLN A 220 14.26 -18.86 9.35
C GLN A 220 13.51 -19.53 8.20
N LYS A 221 12.32 -20.08 8.49
CA LYS A 221 11.40 -20.53 7.44
C LYS A 221 10.73 -19.32 6.80
N ILE A 222 10.89 -19.14 5.50
CA ILE A 222 10.40 -17.95 4.79
C ILE A 222 9.51 -18.33 3.63
N LEU A 223 8.32 -17.75 3.57
CA LEU A 223 7.45 -17.75 2.41
C LEU A 223 7.63 -16.45 1.64
N PHE A 224 8.04 -16.53 0.38
CA PHE A 224 8.18 -15.40 -0.52
C PHE A 224 6.94 -15.28 -1.40
N LEU A 225 6.22 -14.18 -1.31
CA LEU A 225 4.97 -13.93 -2.04
C LEU A 225 5.11 -12.87 -3.11
N ASN A 226 5.98 -11.87 -2.90
CA ASN A 226 6.24 -10.77 -3.85
C ASN A 226 4.95 -10.22 -4.48
N THR A 227 3.99 -9.85 -3.64
CA THR A 227 2.69 -9.35 -4.08
C THR A 227 2.70 -7.83 -4.24
N ASN A 228 1.80 -7.31 -5.08
CA ASN A 228 1.48 -5.88 -5.10
C ASN A 228 0.55 -5.50 -3.93
N ALA A 229 0.25 -4.20 -3.81
CA ALA A 229 -0.64 -3.69 -2.78
C ALA A 229 -2.12 -3.64 -3.22
N ASP A 230 -2.45 -4.18 -4.37
CA ASP A 230 -3.85 -4.24 -4.82
C ASP A 230 -4.60 -5.36 -4.10
N VAL A 231 -5.10 -5.02 -2.93
CA VAL A 231 -5.85 -5.91 -2.05
C VAL A 231 -7.18 -6.40 -2.62
N THR A 232 -7.61 -5.80 -3.73
CA THR A 232 -8.83 -6.21 -4.44
C THR A 232 -8.56 -7.24 -5.51
N SER A 233 -7.28 -7.49 -5.81
CA SER A 233 -6.90 -8.47 -6.81
C SER A 233 -7.04 -9.90 -6.28
N TYR A 234 -7.46 -10.79 -7.16
CA TYR A 234 -7.49 -12.23 -6.88
C TYR A 234 -6.12 -12.76 -6.45
N ASN A 235 -5.05 -12.23 -7.06
CA ASN A 235 -3.69 -12.59 -6.73
C ASN A 235 -3.31 -12.19 -5.28
N PHE A 236 -3.74 -11.03 -4.80
CA PHE A 236 -3.56 -10.67 -3.40
C PHE A 236 -4.33 -11.62 -2.48
N GLY A 237 -5.57 -11.96 -2.83
CA GLY A 237 -6.36 -12.95 -2.09
C GLY A 237 -5.64 -14.29 -1.98
N LYS A 238 -5.07 -14.79 -3.08
CA LYS A 238 -4.23 -16.02 -3.06
C LYS A 238 -3.00 -15.87 -2.18
N CYS A 239 -2.37 -14.70 -2.13
CA CYS A 239 -1.25 -14.45 -1.21
C CYS A 239 -1.70 -14.53 0.25
N VAL A 240 -2.87 -13.99 0.60
CA VAL A 240 -3.44 -14.13 1.97
C VAL A 240 -3.66 -15.60 2.32
N LEU A 241 -4.26 -16.39 1.42
CA LEU A 241 -4.44 -17.82 1.62
C LEU A 241 -3.11 -18.55 1.82
N ARG A 242 -2.14 -18.32 0.94
CA ARG A 242 -0.81 -18.94 1.04
C ARG A 242 -0.12 -18.59 2.35
N ALA A 243 -0.25 -17.33 2.82
CA ALA A 243 0.26 -16.91 4.11
C ALA A 243 -0.41 -17.67 5.25
N MET A 244 -1.74 -17.84 5.21
CA MET A 244 -2.50 -18.58 6.22
C MET A 244 -2.10 -20.07 6.27
N HIS A 245 -2.04 -20.74 5.11
CA HIS A 245 -1.59 -22.14 5.04
C HIS A 245 -0.16 -22.31 5.57
N PHE A 246 0.75 -21.40 5.18
CA PHE A 246 2.13 -21.46 5.65
C PHE A 246 2.24 -21.27 7.16
N ILE A 247 1.41 -20.42 7.75
CA ILE A 247 1.27 -20.28 9.20
C ILE A 247 0.73 -21.59 9.80
N ASN A 248 -0.27 -22.21 9.20
CA ASN A 248 -0.85 -23.46 9.69
C ASN A 248 0.16 -24.60 9.73
N GLU A 249 1.04 -24.69 8.76
CA GLU A 249 2.05 -25.75 8.59
C GLU A 249 3.33 -25.54 9.42
N ASN A 250 3.56 -24.35 9.94
CA ASN A 250 4.82 -24.01 10.59
C ASN A 250 4.63 -23.49 12.02
N GLU A 251 5.72 -23.48 12.79
CA GLU A 251 5.71 -22.99 14.16
C GLU A 251 5.99 -21.49 14.24
N GLY A 252 5.31 -20.80 15.18
CA GLY A 252 5.61 -19.43 15.54
C GLY A 252 6.73 -19.26 16.56
N PRO A 253 7.02 -18.03 16.95
CA PRO A 253 6.39 -16.79 16.54
C PRO A 253 6.56 -16.47 15.05
N TYR A 254 5.56 -15.74 14.48
CA TYR A 254 5.49 -15.41 13.06
C TYR A 254 5.80 -13.94 12.82
N LEU A 255 6.33 -13.63 11.63
CA LEU A 255 6.43 -12.25 11.11
C LEU A 255 5.75 -12.13 9.76
N ILE A 256 5.04 -11.02 9.54
CA ILE A 256 4.63 -10.56 8.22
C ILE A 256 5.32 -9.23 7.93
N HIS A 257 5.97 -9.11 6.80
CA HIS A 257 6.60 -7.86 6.38
C HIS A 257 6.48 -7.57 4.88
N CYS A 258 6.59 -6.30 4.53
CA CYS A 258 6.85 -5.84 3.17
C CYS A 258 8.06 -4.89 3.18
N MET A 259 8.12 -3.86 2.35
CA MET A 259 9.21 -2.86 2.42
C MET A 259 9.12 -2.03 3.72
N GLU A 260 7.97 -1.41 3.96
CA GLU A 260 7.74 -0.50 5.10
C GLU A 260 6.96 -1.14 6.24
N GLY A 261 6.36 -2.30 6.00
CA GLY A 261 5.41 -2.88 6.95
C GLY A 261 4.10 -2.07 7.04
N GLN A 262 3.81 -1.23 6.06
CA GLN A 262 2.66 -0.33 6.03
C GLN A 262 1.51 -0.92 5.21
N ASP A 263 1.58 -0.85 3.87
CA ASP A 263 0.45 -1.11 2.98
C ASP A 263 0.12 -2.62 2.88
N ARG A 264 0.95 -3.41 2.19
CA ARG A 264 0.74 -4.86 2.01
C ARG A 264 0.65 -5.62 3.33
N THR A 265 1.55 -5.32 4.25
CA THR A 265 1.57 -5.89 5.60
C THR A 265 0.33 -5.48 6.38
N GLY A 266 -0.04 -4.20 6.31
CA GLY A 266 -1.23 -3.68 6.97
C GLY A 266 -2.50 -4.37 6.48
N ALA A 267 -2.60 -4.58 5.16
CA ALA A 267 -3.74 -5.26 4.55
C ALA A 267 -3.90 -6.70 5.04
N VAL A 268 -2.81 -7.49 4.99
CA VAL A 268 -2.85 -8.89 5.47
C VAL A 268 -3.16 -8.96 6.97
N CYS A 269 -2.51 -8.10 7.78
CA CYS A 269 -2.78 -8.06 9.22
C CYS A 269 -4.23 -7.66 9.52
N ALA A 270 -4.78 -6.64 8.85
CA ALA A 270 -6.15 -6.21 9.06
C ALA A 270 -7.19 -7.31 8.72
N ILE A 271 -6.95 -8.12 7.67
CA ILE A 271 -7.80 -9.29 7.35
C ILE A 271 -7.71 -10.32 8.49
N PHE A 272 -6.53 -10.62 8.98
CA PHE A 272 -6.33 -11.58 10.07
C PHE A 272 -6.91 -11.06 11.39
N GLU A 273 -6.73 -9.78 11.71
CA GLU A 273 -7.32 -9.13 12.87
C GLU A 273 -8.85 -9.15 12.80
N SER A 274 -9.44 -8.86 11.64
CA SER A 274 -10.88 -8.91 11.43
C SER A 274 -11.43 -10.33 11.58
N LEU A 275 -10.69 -11.35 11.10
CA LEU A 275 -11.04 -12.75 11.28
C LEU A 275 -11.04 -13.17 12.76
N LEU A 276 -10.17 -12.57 13.57
CA LEU A 276 -10.12 -12.79 15.02
C LEU A 276 -11.06 -11.86 15.81
N GLY A 277 -11.89 -11.08 15.12
CA GLY A 277 -12.95 -10.25 15.70
C GLY A 277 -12.48 -8.88 16.19
N ALA A 278 -11.44 -8.31 15.55
CA ALA A 278 -11.02 -6.95 15.83
C ALA A 278 -12.12 -5.93 15.55
N SER A 279 -12.23 -4.96 16.44
CA SER A 279 -13.09 -3.80 16.25
C SER A 279 -12.47 -2.80 15.26
N LYS A 280 -13.32 -1.90 14.69
CA LYS A 280 -12.85 -0.82 13.83
C LYS A 280 -11.74 0.01 14.49
N ASN A 281 -11.86 0.31 15.78
CA ASN A 281 -10.87 1.11 16.50
C ASN A 281 -9.52 0.41 16.63
N GLU A 282 -9.50 -0.91 16.88
CA GLU A 282 -8.27 -1.69 16.92
C GLU A 282 -7.57 -1.69 15.55
N LEU A 283 -8.31 -1.84 14.45
CA LEU A 283 -7.77 -1.76 13.10
C LEU A 283 -7.19 -0.37 12.81
N ILE A 284 -7.89 0.71 13.22
CA ILE A 284 -7.40 2.08 13.09
C ILE A 284 -6.11 2.28 13.89
N GLU A 285 -6.07 1.82 15.12
CA GLU A 285 -4.89 1.97 16.00
C GLU A 285 -3.67 1.25 15.42
N ASP A 286 -3.82 0.01 14.94
CA ASP A 286 -2.70 -0.70 14.32
C ASP A 286 -2.25 -0.02 13.01
N PHE A 287 -3.18 0.43 12.18
CA PHE A 287 -2.87 1.16 10.95
C PHE A 287 -2.10 2.45 11.23
N MET A 288 -2.63 3.28 12.12
CA MET A 288 -2.05 4.59 12.45
C MET A 288 -0.70 4.50 13.17
N LYS A 289 -0.40 3.37 13.83
CA LYS A 289 0.91 3.17 14.47
C LYS A 289 2.07 3.30 13.48
N THR A 290 1.88 2.94 12.23
CA THR A 290 2.89 3.18 11.19
C THR A 290 3.09 4.67 10.90
N TYR A 291 2.02 5.46 10.91
CA TYR A 291 2.11 6.92 10.74
C TYR A 291 2.83 7.59 11.92
N GLU A 292 2.60 7.11 13.13
CA GLU A 292 3.35 7.55 14.32
C GLU A 292 4.85 7.24 14.16
N ASN A 293 5.18 5.99 13.79
CA ASN A 293 6.57 5.51 13.73
C ASN A 293 7.39 6.11 12.57
N PHE A 294 6.77 6.31 11.40
CA PHE A 294 7.48 6.79 10.22
C PHE A 294 7.42 8.30 10.03
N TYR A 295 6.27 8.89 10.35
CA TYR A 295 5.98 10.28 10.01
C TYR A 295 5.76 11.15 11.24
N LYS A 296 5.91 10.58 12.45
CA LYS A 296 5.74 11.27 13.73
C LYS A 296 4.38 11.96 13.88
N VAL A 297 3.36 11.40 13.24
CA VAL A 297 1.98 11.85 13.40
C VAL A 297 1.55 11.57 14.84
N LYS A 298 1.20 12.61 15.59
CA LYS A 298 0.83 12.45 16.99
C LYS A 298 -0.60 11.92 17.12
N LYS A 299 -0.77 10.81 17.85
CA LYS A 299 -2.11 10.27 18.17
C LYS A 299 -2.99 11.37 18.80
N GLY A 300 -4.21 11.53 18.28
CA GLY A 300 -5.17 12.53 18.76
C GLY A 300 -4.95 13.96 18.22
N SER A 301 -3.97 14.19 17.32
CA SER A 301 -3.82 15.48 16.63
C SER A 301 -4.86 15.63 15.51
N ASP A 302 -5.09 16.89 15.07
CA ASP A 302 -5.96 17.15 13.92
C ASP A 302 -5.48 16.41 12.66
N GLN A 303 -4.16 16.35 12.43
CA GLN A 303 -3.56 15.60 11.35
C GLN A 303 -3.89 14.10 11.45
N TYR A 304 -3.79 13.51 12.65
CA TYR A 304 -4.16 12.13 12.92
C TYR A 304 -5.62 11.86 12.48
N TYR A 305 -6.56 12.68 12.95
CA TYR A 305 -7.98 12.50 12.63
C TYR A 305 -8.29 12.75 11.15
N LYS A 306 -7.62 13.70 10.50
CA LYS A 306 -7.77 13.94 9.06
C LYS A 306 -7.25 12.75 8.23
N ILE A 307 -6.11 12.16 8.62
CA ILE A 307 -5.58 10.95 7.98
C ILE A 307 -6.56 9.78 8.18
N VAL A 308 -7.02 9.54 9.40
CA VAL A 308 -8.01 8.48 9.67
C VAL A 308 -9.26 8.69 8.81
N LYS A 309 -9.78 9.90 8.73
CA LYS A 309 -10.96 10.21 7.92
C LYS A 309 -10.70 10.01 6.42
N GLY A 310 -9.55 10.44 5.91
CA GLY A 310 -9.20 10.32 4.49
C GLY A 310 -8.86 8.90 4.06
N GLU A 311 -8.13 8.16 4.90
CA GLU A 311 -7.69 6.79 4.60
C GLU A 311 -8.73 5.73 4.99
N MET A 312 -9.56 6.03 5.96
CA MET A 312 -10.56 5.12 6.51
C MET A 312 -11.96 5.74 6.55
N GLN A 313 -12.41 6.43 5.53
CA GLN A 313 -13.69 7.18 5.45
C GLN A 313 -14.81 6.56 6.32
N ASP A 314 -15.79 7.34 6.76
CA ASP A 314 -16.82 6.92 7.73
C ASP A 314 -17.50 5.58 7.39
N ASP A 315 -17.51 5.22 6.12
CA ASP A 315 -17.96 3.91 5.62
C ASP A 315 -16.81 2.90 5.52
N ILE A 316 -15.69 3.10 6.19
CA ILE A 316 -14.49 2.26 6.11
C ILE A 316 -14.08 2.02 4.64
N ALA A 317 -14.14 2.95 3.77
CA ALA A 317 -13.98 2.67 2.35
C ALA A 317 -12.52 2.51 1.91
N SER A 318 -11.54 2.87 2.72
CA SER A 318 -10.16 2.62 2.33
C SER A 318 -9.17 2.74 3.46
N ILE A 319 -8.75 1.64 3.99
CA ILE A 319 -7.37 1.53 4.45
C ILE A 319 -6.50 1.71 3.21
N ARG A 320 -5.35 2.38 3.30
CA ARG A 320 -4.49 2.66 2.15
C ARG A 320 -4.19 1.38 1.38
N GLY A 321 -4.58 1.32 0.11
CA GLY A 321 -4.57 0.09 -0.68
C GLY A 321 -5.85 -0.75 -0.60
N PHE A 322 -6.85 -0.34 0.18
CA PHE A 322 -8.14 -1.01 0.23
C PHE A 322 -9.18 -0.23 -0.57
N SER A 323 -9.84 -0.88 -1.50
CA SER A 323 -11.01 -0.35 -2.19
C SER A 323 -12.28 -0.64 -1.38
N TYR A 324 -13.40 -0.05 -1.82
CA TYR A 324 -14.75 -0.32 -1.29
C TYR A 324 -15.04 -1.82 -1.06
N ASN A 325 -14.51 -2.70 -1.91
CA ASN A 325 -14.69 -4.14 -1.75
C ASN A 325 -13.94 -4.73 -0.56
N THR A 326 -12.88 -4.09 -0.09
CA THR A 326 -12.08 -4.59 1.04
C THR A 326 -12.79 -4.41 2.36
N LEU A 327 -13.71 -3.48 2.44
CA LEU A 327 -14.55 -3.36 3.62
C LEU A 327 -15.50 -4.51 3.81
N ASP A 328 -16.03 -4.99 2.71
CA ASP A 328 -16.82 -6.20 2.77
C ASP A 328 -15.93 -7.38 3.18
N ILE A 329 -14.66 -7.37 2.79
CA ILE A 329 -13.66 -8.34 3.26
C ILE A 329 -13.46 -8.20 4.77
N LEU A 330 -13.28 -6.99 5.30
CA LEU A 330 -13.05 -6.77 6.72
C LEU A 330 -14.32 -6.99 7.58
N LYS A 331 -15.48 -6.70 7.05
CA LYS A 331 -16.78 -7.01 7.69
C LYS A 331 -17.13 -8.49 7.63
N HIS A 332 -16.73 -9.15 6.54
CA HIS A 332 -17.03 -10.55 6.28
C HIS A 332 -15.79 -11.35 5.88
N PRO A 333 -14.72 -11.35 6.70
CA PRO A 333 -13.44 -11.97 6.33
C PRO A 333 -13.58 -13.47 6.07
N THR A 334 -14.46 -14.14 6.79
CA THR A 334 -14.77 -15.57 6.57
C THR A 334 -15.33 -15.81 5.18
N SER A 335 -16.32 -15.02 4.74
CA SER A 335 -16.92 -15.15 3.41
C SER A 335 -15.92 -14.85 2.29
N PHE A 336 -15.04 -13.86 2.48
CA PHE A 336 -13.96 -13.57 1.54
C PHE A 336 -13.00 -14.75 1.40
N LEU A 337 -12.55 -15.30 2.51
CA LEU A 337 -11.62 -16.43 2.50
C LEU A 337 -12.28 -17.70 1.92
N GLN A 338 -13.55 -17.93 2.20
CA GLN A 338 -14.32 -19.03 1.60
C GLN A 338 -14.51 -18.87 0.09
N PHE A 339 -14.68 -17.64 -0.41
CA PHE A 339 -14.68 -17.35 -1.85
C PHE A 339 -13.36 -17.73 -2.53
N LEU A 340 -12.26 -17.70 -1.79
CA LEU A 340 -10.93 -18.10 -2.22
C LEU A 340 -10.63 -19.61 -1.99
N ASP A 341 -11.66 -20.41 -1.72
CA ASP A 341 -11.57 -21.87 -1.50
C ASP A 341 -10.82 -22.31 -0.22
N ILE A 342 -10.76 -21.46 0.81
CA ILE A 342 -10.25 -21.93 2.10
C ILE A 342 -11.26 -22.87 2.77
N THR A 343 -10.76 -23.94 3.37
CA THR A 343 -11.60 -24.85 4.14
C THR A 343 -11.91 -24.27 5.54
N ASN A 344 -13.03 -24.66 6.12
CA ASN A 344 -13.34 -24.31 7.51
C ASN A 344 -12.28 -24.86 8.49
N GLU A 345 -11.68 -26.01 8.18
CA GLU A 345 -10.62 -26.64 8.98
C GLU A 345 -9.36 -25.76 8.99
N ASP A 346 -8.88 -25.33 7.82
CA ASP A 346 -7.72 -24.43 7.70
C ASP A 346 -7.92 -23.12 8.44
N MET A 347 -9.12 -22.54 8.31
CA MET A 347 -9.48 -21.29 8.97
C MET A 347 -9.52 -21.46 10.51
N ASN A 348 -10.12 -22.54 10.99
CA ASN A 348 -10.19 -22.85 12.42
C ASN A 348 -8.80 -23.14 12.99
N THR A 349 -7.95 -23.86 12.26
CA THR A 349 -6.55 -24.11 12.62
C THR A 349 -5.78 -22.80 12.76
N PHE A 350 -5.91 -21.90 11.79
CA PHE A 350 -5.29 -20.57 11.86
C PHE A 350 -5.77 -19.79 13.08
N ILE A 351 -7.08 -19.72 13.30
CA ILE A 351 -7.67 -19.00 14.43
C ILE A 351 -7.16 -19.56 15.77
N ALA A 352 -7.13 -20.88 15.91
CA ALA A 352 -6.64 -21.54 17.11
C ALA A 352 -5.16 -21.20 17.37
N LYS A 353 -4.30 -21.31 16.35
CA LYS A 353 -2.89 -20.92 16.45
C LYS A 353 -2.70 -19.46 16.86
N MET A 354 -3.44 -18.54 16.24
CA MET A 354 -3.34 -17.10 16.56
C MET A 354 -3.84 -16.77 17.96
N ARG A 355 -4.71 -17.60 18.52
CA ARG A 355 -5.15 -17.52 19.93
C ARG A 355 -4.20 -18.24 20.89
N GLY A 356 -3.21 -18.97 20.37
CA GLY A 356 -2.27 -19.77 21.16
C GLY A 356 -2.89 -21.03 21.79
N GLN A 357 -3.83 -21.61 21.08
CA GLN A 357 -4.53 -22.86 21.42
C GLN A 357 -3.94 -24.04 20.67
#